data_116b3ac7ba24107b391a602e77c95c48
#
_entry.id   116b3ac7ba24107b391a602e77c95c48
#
_cell.length_a   1.000
_cell.length_b   1.000
_cell.length_c   1.000
_cell.angle_alpha   90.00
_cell.angle_beta   90.00
_cell.angle_gamma   90.00
#
_symmetry.space_group_name_H-M   'P 1'
#
loop_
_entity.id
_entity.type
_entity.pdbx_description
1 polymer ?
#
loop_
_entity_poly.entity_id
_entity_poly.type
_entity_poly.pdbx_seq_one_letter_code
_entity_poly.pdbx_strand_id
1 'polypeptide(L)'
;MKKILRRTLNITGITLIALIAIAFLIPVLFKKQITTLVKKEINKGLVAKVDFKDVSLSLFRHFPKISISLDELSVIGTNEFAKDTLIAAKTLEASVNLISAIKGKDIKVYGVFLESPRIHALMNKDGKANWDIARPDNDTTGLTDTSPSELKMNLQKYEIKNGYLYYKDETADISTEISNFDHEGSGDFTADVFTLKTKTKADNAGFIYTSIPYLNNAKAEIDADVQIDNTNSKYTFKTESIKLNNLNLNAEGFFQLVNDSTYNMDIKFKTPSNEFKDILSLIPSIYKKDFDKIKTSGQAAFNGFVKGTYSSQQMPAYDVNLDVTNGFFQYPDLPKPVKNIQLAIHASNPDGKPDNAVVDISKGHIEMDNEPFDFKLLFKNPETIKYIDAVAKGKLDLANVGKFAKLPGDTKLAGLVWADVFAKGAMAALQNQQGDFTAGGFLDIKD
;
A
#
# COMPACT_ATOMS: atom_id res chain seq x y z
N MET A 1 42.33 37.13 -38.43
CA MET A 1 41.13 36.54 -37.79
C MET A 1 40.99 35.04 -37.97
N LYS A 2 41.02 34.46 -39.20
CA LYS A 2 40.80 32.99 -39.41
C LYS A 2 41.85 32.08 -38.71
N LYS A 3 43.13 32.46 -38.58
CA LYS A 3 44.15 31.65 -37.88
C LYS A 3 43.94 31.61 -36.35
N ILE A 4 43.51 32.71 -35.75
CA ILE A 4 43.23 32.78 -34.29
C ILE A 4 41.99 31.94 -33.97
N LEU A 5 40.95 32.08 -34.77
CA LEU A 5 39.71 31.27 -34.59
C LEU A 5 39.97 29.77 -34.70
N ARG A 6 40.83 29.35 -35.66
CA ARG A 6 41.20 27.94 -35.84
C ARG A 6 42.05 27.40 -34.69
N ARG A 7 42.98 28.24 -34.12
CA ARG A 7 43.74 27.88 -32.91
C ARG A 7 42.84 27.75 -31.69
N THR A 8 41.93 28.69 -31.50
CA THR A 8 40.97 28.63 -30.38
C THR A 8 40.08 27.39 -30.51
N LEU A 9 39.56 27.09 -31.67
CA LEU A 9 38.75 25.89 -31.93
C LEU A 9 39.51 24.59 -31.63
N ASN A 10 40.79 24.52 -32.05
CA ASN A 10 41.65 23.35 -31.79
C ASN A 10 41.95 23.19 -30.29
N ILE A 11 42.26 24.29 -29.59
CA ILE A 11 42.53 24.26 -28.15
C ILE A 11 41.24 23.83 -27.41
N THR A 12 40.08 24.40 -27.75
CA THR A 12 38.80 24.00 -27.16
C THR A 12 38.50 22.53 -27.45
N GLY A 13 38.76 22.06 -28.67
CA GLY A 13 38.56 20.65 -29.02
C GLY A 13 39.47 19.70 -28.25
N ILE A 14 40.76 20.04 -28.13
CA ILE A 14 41.74 19.25 -27.34
C ILE A 14 41.37 19.27 -25.86
N THR A 15 40.98 20.42 -25.32
CA THR A 15 40.52 20.52 -23.90
C THR A 15 39.27 19.68 -23.66
N LEU A 16 38.32 19.70 -24.59
CA LEU A 16 37.09 18.87 -24.50
C LEU A 16 37.44 17.37 -24.55
N ILE A 17 38.31 16.96 -25.47
CA ILE A 17 38.79 15.56 -25.57
C ILE A 17 39.54 15.15 -24.28
N ALA A 18 40.39 16.01 -23.74
CA ALA A 18 41.10 15.77 -22.48
C ALA A 18 40.12 15.64 -21.30
N LEU A 19 39.11 16.50 -21.22
CA LEU A 19 38.03 16.41 -20.20
C LEU A 19 37.24 15.10 -20.33
N ILE A 20 36.90 14.70 -21.54
CA ILE A 20 36.20 13.43 -21.79
C ILE A 20 37.09 12.25 -21.39
N ALA A 21 38.38 12.26 -21.76
CA ALA A 21 39.34 11.22 -21.38
C ALA A 21 39.51 11.12 -19.85
N ILE A 22 39.61 12.24 -19.16
CA ILE A 22 39.66 12.30 -17.71
C ILE A 22 38.34 11.73 -17.11
N ALA A 23 37.19 12.07 -17.67
CA ALA A 23 35.91 11.56 -17.23
C ALA A 23 35.82 10.03 -17.35
N PHE A 24 36.42 9.40 -18.35
CA PHE A 24 36.55 7.95 -18.49
C PHE A 24 37.57 7.32 -17.54
N LEU A 25 38.65 8.05 -17.21
CA LEU A 25 39.70 7.54 -16.34
C LEU A 25 39.37 7.58 -14.86
N ILE A 26 38.60 8.59 -14.40
CA ILE A 26 38.22 8.74 -12.99
C ILE A 26 37.53 7.47 -12.43
N PRO A 27 36.52 6.88 -13.07
CA PRO A 27 35.87 5.66 -12.57
C PRO A 27 36.84 4.50 -12.40
N VAL A 28 37.80 4.37 -13.29
CA VAL A 28 38.82 3.29 -13.25
C VAL A 28 39.84 3.51 -12.15
N LEU A 29 40.36 4.73 -12.05
CA LEU A 29 41.45 5.09 -11.10
C LEU A 29 40.96 5.09 -9.65
N PHE A 30 39.73 5.50 -9.39
CA PHE A 30 39.19 5.66 -8.04
C PHE A 30 38.23 4.52 -7.60
N LYS A 31 37.97 3.53 -8.45
CA LYS A 31 37.06 2.39 -8.15
C LYS A 31 37.42 1.75 -6.81
N LYS A 32 38.66 1.42 -6.55
CA LYS A 32 39.14 0.77 -5.33
C LYS A 32 38.90 1.62 -4.07
N GLN A 33 39.22 2.93 -4.15
CA GLN A 33 39.03 3.86 -3.02
C GLN A 33 37.53 4.01 -2.70
N ILE A 34 36.71 4.18 -3.73
CA ILE A 34 35.24 4.32 -3.56
C ILE A 34 34.64 3.03 -3.04
N THR A 35 35.02 1.86 -3.53
CA THR A 35 34.58 0.57 -3.00
C THR A 35 34.91 0.42 -1.52
N THR A 36 36.13 0.77 -1.12
CA THR A 36 36.56 0.71 0.29
C THR A 36 35.75 1.68 1.15
N LEU A 37 35.49 2.90 0.67
CA LEU A 37 34.71 3.90 1.36
C LEU A 37 33.28 3.46 1.53
N VAL A 38 32.62 2.97 0.48
CA VAL A 38 31.25 2.47 0.53
C VAL A 38 31.12 1.31 1.52
N LYS A 39 32.03 0.32 1.47
CA LYS A 39 32.04 -0.79 2.45
C LYS A 39 32.22 -0.31 3.88
N LYS A 40 33.11 0.66 4.10
CA LYS A 40 33.35 1.23 5.42
C LYS A 40 32.13 1.96 5.96
N GLU A 41 31.48 2.81 5.16
CA GLU A 41 30.30 3.58 5.60
C GLU A 41 29.10 2.68 5.85
N ILE A 42 28.82 1.72 5.00
CA ILE A 42 27.75 0.74 5.22
C ILE A 42 27.97 -0.02 6.53
N ASN A 43 29.17 -0.54 6.76
CA ASN A 43 29.46 -1.34 7.97
C ASN A 43 29.47 -0.52 9.26
N LYS A 44 29.65 0.80 9.18
CA LYS A 44 29.54 1.68 10.36
C LYS A 44 28.10 1.84 10.81
N GLY A 45 27.17 2.02 9.87
CA GLY A 45 25.78 2.36 10.17
C GLY A 45 24.86 1.17 10.38
N LEU A 46 25.25 -0.02 9.94
CA LEU A 46 24.37 -1.19 9.96
C LEU A 46 24.95 -2.35 10.79
N VAL A 47 24.07 -3.10 11.44
CA VAL A 47 24.38 -4.41 12.05
C VAL A 47 24.08 -5.56 11.09
N ALA A 48 23.33 -5.29 10.00
CA ALA A 48 22.99 -6.29 8.98
C ALA A 48 24.20 -6.72 8.16
N LYS A 49 24.14 -7.92 7.58
CA LYS A 49 25.13 -8.40 6.60
C LYS A 49 24.76 -7.84 5.24
N VAL A 50 25.57 -6.89 4.77
CA VAL A 50 25.44 -6.31 3.43
C VAL A 50 26.48 -6.92 2.51
N ASP A 51 26.02 -7.45 1.36
CA ASP A 51 26.89 -7.97 0.30
C ASP A 51 26.48 -7.42 -1.06
N PHE A 52 27.44 -7.33 -1.97
CA PHE A 52 27.23 -6.92 -3.36
C PHE A 52 28.36 -7.45 -4.23
N LYS A 53 28.07 -7.72 -5.49
CA LYS A 53 29.02 -8.32 -6.43
C LYS A 53 30.05 -7.33 -6.95
N ASP A 54 29.62 -6.16 -7.36
CA ASP A 54 30.53 -5.14 -7.92
C ASP A 54 30.09 -3.71 -7.58
N VAL A 55 31.04 -2.78 -7.70
CA VAL A 55 30.82 -1.33 -7.63
C VAL A 55 31.19 -0.72 -8.96
N SER A 56 30.26 -0.03 -9.57
CA SER A 56 30.51 0.72 -10.80
C SER A 56 30.28 2.21 -10.60
N LEU A 57 30.97 3.01 -11.42
CA LEU A 57 30.94 4.47 -11.38
C LEU A 57 30.56 5.01 -12.74
N SER A 58 29.68 6.00 -12.79
CA SER A 58 29.30 6.69 -14.01
C SER A 58 29.27 8.20 -13.82
N LEU A 59 29.93 8.93 -14.71
CA LEU A 59 29.91 10.40 -14.76
C LEU A 59 28.83 10.95 -15.69
N PHE A 60 28.16 10.08 -16.47
CA PHE A 60 27.27 10.54 -17.54
C PHE A 60 25.78 10.39 -17.22
N ARG A 61 25.40 9.43 -16.34
CA ARG A 61 23.98 9.16 -16.03
C ARG A 61 23.27 10.35 -15.38
N HIS A 62 23.96 11.05 -14.49
CA HIS A 62 23.40 12.18 -13.73
C HIS A 62 24.30 13.41 -13.73
N PHE A 63 25.01 13.65 -14.85
CA PHE A 63 25.93 14.78 -14.96
C PHE A 63 25.28 16.11 -14.50
N PRO A 64 25.97 16.95 -13.71
CA PRO A 64 27.40 16.91 -13.30
C PRO A 64 27.66 16.07 -12.01
N LYS A 65 26.72 15.27 -11.53
CA LYS A 65 26.89 14.38 -10.38
C LYS A 65 27.49 13.04 -10.85
N ILE A 66 28.18 12.35 -9.94
CA ILE A 66 28.68 11.00 -10.22
C ILE A 66 27.66 9.98 -9.70
N SER A 67 27.41 8.92 -10.47
CA SER A 67 26.64 7.77 -10.02
C SER A 67 27.56 6.69 -9.48
N ILE A 68 27.26 6.22 -8.28
CA ILE A 68 27.86 5.03 -7.68
C ILE A 68 26.79 3.94 -7.68
N SER A 69 27.06 2.84 -8.36
CA SER A 69 26.12 1.72 -8.45
C SER A 69 26.70 0.49 -7.77
N LEU A 70 25.88 -0.17 -6.94
CA LEU A 70 26.14 -1.47 -6.34
C LEU A 70 25.33 -2.50 -7.12
N ASP A 71 26.01 -3.47 -7.73
CA ASP A 71 25.36 -4.50 -8.52
C ASP A 71 25.15 -5.76 -7.67
N GLU A 72 23.97 -6.40 -7.83
CA GLU A 72 23.54 -7.58 -7.07
C GLU A 72 23.65 -7.37 -5.55
N LEU A 73 23.06 -6.27 -5.08
CA LEU A 73 22.99 -5.95 -3.66
C LEU A 73 22.12 -6.93 -2.91
N SER A 74 22.58 -7.38 -1.73
CA SER A 74 21.75 -8.07 -0.75
C SER A 74 22.01 -7.55 0.66
N VAL A 75 20.92 -7.43 1.44
CA VAL A 75 20.93 -7.07 2.85
C VAL A 75 20.22 -8.17 3.60
N ILE A 76 20.94 -8.89 4.45
CA ILE A 76 20.43 -10.02 5.21
C ILE A 76 20.21 -9.57 6.64
N GLY A 77 19.07 -9.95 7.22
CA GLY A 77 18.73 -9.66 8.61
C GLY A 77 19.73 -10.23 9.62
N THR A 78 19.50 -9.96 10.87
CA THR A 78 20.33 -10.39 12.00
C THR A 78 19.50 -11.21 13.00
N ASN A 79 20.17 -11.88 13.93
CA ASN A 79 19.53 -12.67 15.00
C ASN A 79 18.51 -13.68 14.45
N GLU A 80 17.26 -13.60 14.87
CA GLU A 80 16.16 -14.45 14.38
C GLU A 80 15.90 -14.34 12.87
N PHE A 81 16.28 -13.21 12.25
CA PHE A 81 16.14 -12.94 10.81
C PHE A 81 17.42 -13.18 10.01
N ALA A 82 18.41 -13.86 10.57
CA ALA A 82 19.72 -14.10 9.92
C ALA A 82 19.62 -14.99 8.64
N LYS A 83 18.46 -15.62 8.41
CA LYS A 83 18.18 -16.41 7.19
C LYS A 83 17.31 -15.66 6.19
N ASP A 84 16.77 -14.48 6.58
CA ASP A 84 15.85 -13.72 5.78
C ASP A 84 16.57 -12.58 5.08
N THR A 85 16.40 -12.50 3.77
CA THR A 85 16.91 -11.39 2.97
C THR A 85 15.90 -10.25 3.05
N LEU A 86 16.25 -9.18 3.77
CA LEU A 86 15.42 -7.99 3.88
C LEU A 86 15.30 -7.27 2.54
N ILE A 87 16.43 -7.05 1.85
CA ILE A 87 16.47 -6.41 0.54
C ILE A 87 17.46 -7.14 -0.35
N ALA A 88 17.02 -7.51 -1.55
CA ALA A 88 17.90 -7.83 -2.66
C ALA A 88 17.56 -6.93 -3.84
N ALA A 89 18.56 -6.38 -4.55
CA ALA A 89 18.31 -5.54 -5.71
C ALA A 89 19.33 -5.86 -6.81
N LYS A 90 18.85 -5.82 -8.06
CA LYS A 90 19.74 -5.97 -9.22
C LYS A 90 20.78 -4.86 -9.22
N THR A 91 20.36 -3.62 -8.93
CA THR A 91 21.25 -2.47 -8.82
C THR A 91 20.69 -1.47 -7.80
N LEU A 92 21.54 -0.99 -6.90
CA LEU A 92 21.31 0.22 -6.11
C LEU A 92 22.25 1.29 -6.63
N GLU A 93 21.71 2.39 -7.11
CA GLU A 93 22.51 3.52 -7.60
C GLU A 93 22.30 4.75 -6.71
N ALA A 94 23.38 5.42 -6.33
CA ALA A 94 23.34 6.70 -5.63
C ALA A 94 24.01 7.78 -6.48
N SER A 95 23.33 8.91 -6.70
CA SER A 95 23.95 10.09 -7.33
C SER A 95 24.54 10.99 -6.26
N VAL A 96 25.86 11.24 -6.33
CA VAL A 96 26.62 11.95 -5.31
C VAL A 96 27.43 13.12 -5.91
N ASN A 97 27.87 14.02 -5.06
CA ASN A 97 28.79 15.07 -5.49
C ASN A 97 30.20 14.46 -5.80
N LEU A 98 30.71 14.72 -7.00
CA LEU A 98 31.99 14.17 -7.45
C LEU A 98 33.13 14.55 -6.52
N ILE A 99 33.21 15.82 -6.10
CA ILE A 99 34.34 16.34 -5.30
C ILE A 99 34.31 15.73 -3.90
N SER A 100 33.11 15.64 -3.28
CA SER A 100 32.97 15.03 -1.96
C SER A 100 33.22 13.52 -1.99
N ALA A 101 32.81 12.83 -3.06
CA ALA A 101 33.11 11.41 -3.25
C ALA A 101 34.64 11.14 -3.35
N ILE A 102 35.39 11.99 -4.08
CA ILE A 102 36.84 11.85 -4.21
C ILE A 102 37.55 12.18 -2.88
N LYS A 103 37.12 13.22 -2.18
CA LYS A 103 37.71 13.64 -0.90
C LYS A 103 37.39 12.70 0.26
N GLY A 104 36.31 11.89 0.14
CA GLY A 104 35.84 11.00 1.17
C GLY A 104 35.31 11.70 2.42
N LYS A 105 34.91 12.97 2.28
CA LYS A 105 34.34 13.81 3.37
C LYS A 105 33.09 14.52 2.90
N ASP A 106 32.13 14.67 3.79
CA ASP A 106 30.83 15.35 3.53
C ASP A 106 30.17 14.84 2.24
N ILE A 107 30.00 13.53 2.12
CA ILE A 107 29.41 12.93 0.92
C ILE A 107 27.93 13.31 0.86
N LYS A 108 27.57 14.08 -0.17
CA LYS A 108 26.20 14.51 -0.41
C LYS A 108 25.53 13.58 -1.42
N VAL A 109 24.47 12.88 -0.97
CA VAL A 109 23.64 12.02 -1.82
C VAL A 109 22.44 12.83 -2.29
N TYR A 110 22.25 12.93 -3.60
CA TYR A 110 21.16 13.70 -4.22
C TYR A 110 20.03 12.84 -4.79
N GLY A 111 20.32 11.60 -5.11
CA GLY A 111 19.33 10.67 -5.65
C GLY A 111 19.68 9.23 -5.31
N VAL A 112 18.66 8.41 -5.14
CA VAL A 112 18.76 6.97 -4.90
C VAL A 112 17.83 6.25 -5.87
N PHE A 113 18.36 5.26 -6.59
CA PHE A 113 17.64 4.53 -7.63
C PHE A 113 17.82 3.03 -7.41
N LEU A 114 16.71 2.31 -7.35
CA LEU A 114 16.66 0.86 -7.15
C LEU A 114 16.07 0.18 -8.39
N GLU A 115 16.82 -0.74 -8.96
CA GLU A 115 16.36 -1.59 -10.06
C GLU A 115 16.04 -2.98 -9.55
N SER A 116 14.80 -3.41 -9.80
CA SER A 116 14.27 -4.73 -9.43
C SER A 116 14.51 -5.11 -7.96
N PRO A 117 14.24 -4.23 -6.97
CA PRO A 117 14.37 -4.61 -5.59
C PRO A 117 13.34 -5.66 -5.21
N ARG A 118 13.77 -6.60 -4.35
CA ARG A 118 12.95 -7.58 -3.65
C ARG A 118 13.05 -7.25 -2.17
N ILE A 119 11.97 -6.76 -1.59
CA ILE A 119 11.91 -6.30 -0.20
C ILE A 119 10.99 -7.25 0.57
N HIS A 120 11.52 -7.87 1.62
CA HIS A 120 10.77 -8.71 2.54
C HIS A 120 10.84 -8.08 3.94
N ALA A 121 9.84 -7.29 4.28
CA ALA A 121 9.72 -6.64 5.57
C ALA A 121 8.86 -7.51 6.51
N LEU A 122 9.46 -8.03 7.58
CA LEU A 122 8.85 -8.99 8.49
C LEU A 122 8.88 -8.49 9.92
N MET A 123 7.74 -8.50 10.59
CA MET A 123 7.62 -8.31 12.04
C MET A 123 7.07 -9.61 12.64
N ASN A 124 7.77 -10.14 13.64
CA ASN A 124 7.39 -11.37 14.32
C ASN A 124 6.37 -11.11 15.44
N LYS A 125 5.87 -12.18 16.08
CA LYS A 125 4.89 -12.10 17.18
C LYS A 125 5.38 -11.35 18.40
N ASP A 126 6.70 -11.25 18.57
CA ASP A 126 7.32 -10.51 19.68
C ASP A 126 7.48 -9.02 19.36
N GLY A 127 6.99 -8.56 18.21
CA GLY A 127 7.10 -7.16 17.74
C GLY A 127 8.49 -6.78 17.26
N LYS A 128 9.39 -7.74 17.04
CA LYS A 128 10.70 -7.48 16.44
C LYS A 128 10.61 -7.45 14.93
N ALA A 129 11.32 -6.51 14.33
CA ALA A 129 11.31 -6.28 12.90
C ALA A 129 12.66 -6.60 12.24
N ASN A 130 12.63 -7.21 11.06
CA ASN A 130 13.86 -7.51 10.32
C ASN A 130 14.53 -6.28 9.69
N TRP A 131 13.85 -5.13 9.67
CA TRP A 131 14.38 -3.84 9.23
C TRP A 131 15.03 -3.03 10.35
N ASP A 132 15.03 -3.50 11.60
CA ASP A 132 15.76 -2.90 12.71
C ASP A 132 17.25 -3.24 12.60
N ILE A 133 17.85 -2.77 11.51
CA ILE A 133 19.24 -3.03 11.15
C ILE A 133 20.18 -1.86 11.41
N ALA A 134 19.67 -0.72 11.87
CA ALA A 134 20.50 0.41 12.27
C ALA A 134 21.29 0.06 13.53
N ARG A 135 22.56 0.44 13.54
CA ARG A 135 23.40 0.26 14.75
C ARG A 135 22.94 1.27 15.80
N PRO A 136 22.63 0.84 17.05
CA PRO A 136 22.35 1.79 18.10
C PRO A 136 23.55 2.73 18.35
N ASP A 137 23.29 4.02 18.50
CA ASP A 137 24.30 5.00 18.87
C ASP A 137 24.73 4.75 20.33
N ASN A 138 25.70 3.84 20.54
CA ASN A 138 26.28 3.54 21.85
C ASN A 138 27.52 4.41 22.14
N ASP A 139 27.53 5.68 21.75
CA ASP A 139 28.61 6.60 22.11
C ASP A 139 28.17 7.70 23.08
N THR A 140 27.89 7.28 24.35
CA THR A 140 28.00 8.17 25.52
C THR A 140 29.31 7.99 26.28
N THR A 141 30.37 7.51 25.65
CA THR A 141 31.71 7.55 26.24
C THR A 141 32.58 8.52 25.45
N GLY A 142 32.75 9.70 26.05
CA GLY A 142 33.57 10.78 25.50
C GLY A 142 35.00 10.36 25.17
N LEU A 143 35.25 10.11 23.91
CA LEU A 143 36.55 10.24 23.29
C LEU A 143 36.33 11.04 21.99
N THR A 144 36.84 12.24 22.02
CA THR A 144 36.98 13.15 20.88
C THR A 144 37.80 12.48 19.78
N ASP A 145 37.13 11.75 18.89
CA ASP A 145 37.71 11.39 17.61
C ASP A 145 37.09 12.28 16.54
N THR A 146 37.82 13.33 16.22
CA THR A 146 37.51 14.32 15.22
C THR A 146 37.64 13.71 13.83
N SER A 147 36.63 13.01 13.35
CA SER A 147 36.35 12.82 11.92
C SER A 147 35.01 12.17 11.66
N PRO A 148 33.94 12.90 11.62
CA PRO A 148 32.72 12.40 10.99
C PRO A 148 32.86 12.59 9.47
N SER A 149 33.02 11.53 8.72
CA SER A 149 32.55 11.56 7.35
C SER A 149 31.05 11.45 7.42
N GLU A 150 30.37 12.53 7.72
CA GLU A 150 28.93 12.58 7.72
C GLU A 150 28.44 12.38 6.29
N LEU A 151 27.80 11.25 6.05
CA LEU A 151 27.00 11.03 4.85
C LEU A 151 25.82 11.98 4.95
N LYS A 152 25.90 13.12 4.28
CA LYS A 152 24.80 14.10 4.27
C LYS A 152 23.79 13.73 3.20
N MET A 153 22.62 13.32 3.61
CA MET A 153 21.50 13.06 2.72
C MET A 153 20.91 14.38 2.23
N ASN A 154 21.41 14.86 1.07
CA ASN A 154 20.78 15.97 0.34
C ASN A 154 19.81 15.40 -0.71
N LEU A 155 19.05 14.39 -0.35
CA LEU A 155 18.18 13.68 -1.26
C LEU A 155 17.14 14.62 -1.86
N GLN A 156 17.01 14.57 -3.17
CA GLN A 156 16.04 15.36 -3.95
C GLN A 156 15.08 14.46 -4.73
N LYS A 157 15.53 13.26 -5.06
CA LYS A 157 14.75 12.28 -5.81
C LYS A 157 15.15 10.85 -5.41
N TYR A 158 14.14 9.98 -5.36
CA TYR A 158 14.38 8.53 -5.39
C TYR A 158 13.46 7.86 -6.41
N GLU A 159 13.86 6.67 -6.86
CA GLU A 159 13.11 5.91 -7.86
C GLU A 159 13.29 4.41 -7.62
N ILE A 160 12.20 3.67 -7.69
CA ILE A 160 12.16 2.21 -7.67
C ILE A 160 11.55 1.76 -8.99
N LYS A 161 12.21 0.85 -9.67
CA LYS A 161 11.70 0.21 -10.90
C LYS A 161 11.56 -1.28 -10.73
N ASN A 162 10.46 -1.83 -11.23
CA ASN A 162 10.17 -3.26 -11.20
C ASN A 162 10.34 -3.88 -9.81
N GLY A 163 9.81 -3.21 -8.79
CA GLY A 163 9.93 -3.60 -7.40
C GLY A 163 8.99 -4.76 -7.02
N TYR A 164 9.40 -5.48 -5.97
CA TYR A 164 8.57 -6.43 -5.24
C TYR A 164 8.67 -6.11 -3.75
N LEU A 165 7.54 -6.00 -3.08
CA LEU A 165 7.43 -5.81 -1.64
C LEU A 165 6.52 -6.88 -1.04
N TYR A 166 7.04 -7.59 -0.07
CA TYR A 166 6.26 -8.41 0.84
C TYR A 166 6.41 -7.87 2.26
N TYR A 167 5.32 -7.47 2.86
CA TYR A 167 5.25 -7.04 4.25
C TYR A 167 4.38 -8.01 5.03
N LYS A 168 4.85 -8.45 6.20
CA LYS A 168 4.08 -9.27 7.13
C LYS A 168 4.28 -8.78 8.56
N ASP A 169 3.18 -8.51 9.23
CA ASP A 169 3.15 -8.20 10.66
C ASP A 169 2.34 -9.30 11.37
N GLU A 170 3.03 -10.10 12.17
CA GLU A 170 2.40 -11.20 12.91
C GLU A 170 1.70 -10.72 14.19
N THR A 171 1.98 -9.50 14.67
CA THR A 171 1.32 -8.93 15.84
C THR A 171 -0.08 -8.43 15.50
N ALA A 172 -0.23 -7.84 14.31
CA ALA A 172 -1.48 -7.29 13.81
C ALA A 172 -2.25 -8.25 12.89
N ASP A 173 -1.67 -9.43 12.57
CA ASP A 173 -2.18 -10.39 11.56
C ASP A 173 -2.45 -9.72 10.20
N ILE A 174 -1.48 -8.92 9.75
CA ILE A 174 -1.51 -8.18 8.48
C ILE A 174 -0.46 -8.74 7.54
N SER A 175 -0.81 -8.88 6.25
CA SER A 175 0.16 -9.04 5.19
C SER A 175 -0.21 -8.24 3.94
N THR A 176 0.82 -7.73 3.27
CA THR A 176 0.71 -6.98 2.01
C THR A 176 1.74 -7.51 1.03
N GLU A 177 1.31 -7.70 -0.20
CA GLU A 177 2.19 -8.06 -1.30
C GLU A 177 1.97 -7.11 -2.47
N ILE A 178 3.05 -6.49 -2.96
CA ILE A 178 3.02 -5.59 -4.11
C ILE A 178 4.08 -6.07 -5.09
N SER A 179 3.69 -6.33 -6.32
CA SER A 179 4.62 -6.83 -7.34
C SER A 179 4.59 -6.01 -8.63
N ASN A 180 5.74 -6.00 -9.31
CA ASN A 180 5.99 -5.21 -10.51
C ASN A 180 5.58 -3.74 -10.29
N PHE A 181 6.09 -3.14 -9.22
CA PHE A 181 5.77 -1.75 -8.94
C PHE A 181 6.92 -0.82 -9.33
N ASP A 182 6.52 0.30 -9.90
CA ASP A 182 7.37 1.47 -10.09
C ASP A 182 6.92 2.54 -9.09
N HIS A 183 7.88 3.17 -8.43
CA HIS A 183 7.62 4.22 -7.47
C HIS A 183 8.68 5.30 -7.57
N GLU A 184 8.28 6.55 -7.67
CA GLU A 184 9.17 7.69 -7.64
C GLU A 184 8.71 8.73 -6.63
N GLY A 185 9.67 9.39 -6.02
CA GLY A 185 9.42 10.49 -5.12
C GLY A 185 10.46 11.60 -5.29
N SER A 186 10.01 12.83 -5.15
CA SER A 186 10.87 14.01 -5.19
C SER A 186 10.46 15.05 -4.14
N GLY A 187 11.46 15.69 -3.52
CA GLY A 187 11.27 16.68 -2.47
C GLY A 187 12.59 17.17 -1.91
N ASP A 188 12.55 18.09 -0.99
CA ASP A 188 13.73 18.54 -0.25
C ASP A 188 13.87 17.80 1.08
N PHE A 189 14.48 16.63 1.05
CA PHE A 189 14.66 15.77 2.23
C PHE A 189 15.65 16.32 3.26
N THR A 190 16.22 17.51 3.02
CA THR A 190 17.10 18.18 3.99
C THR A 190 16.33 19.05 4.99
N ALA A 191 15.07 19.35 4.68
CA ALA A 191 14.21 20.16 5.53
C ALA A 191 13.42 19.28 6.51
N ASP A 192 13.19 19.77 7.71
CA ASP A 192 12.35 19.08 8.71
C ASP A 192 10.90 18.93 8.25
N VAL A 193 10.43 19.92 7.47
CA VAL A 193 9.10 19.91 6.85
C VAL A 193 9.26 20.17 5.35
N PHE A 194 8.77 19.25 4.52
CA PHE A 194 8.82 19.38 3.06
C PHE A 194 7.64 18.67 2.39
N THR A 195 7.41 18.99 1.12
CA THR A 195 6.44 18.28 0.29
C THR A 195 7.14 17.22 -0.54
N LEU A 196 6.75 15.97 -0.35
CA LEU A 196 7.11 14.83 -1.19
C LEU A 196 6.06 14.69 -2.29
N LYS A 197 6.46 14.87 -3.54
CA LYS A 197 5.66 14.51 -4.71
C LYS A 197 5.94 13.07 -5.06
N THR A 198 4.92 12.23 -5.10
CA THR A 198 5.12 10.79 -5.30
C THR A 198 4.16 10.20 -6.31
N LYS A 199 4.66 9.25 -7.10
CA LYS A 199 3.89 8.45 -8.04
C LYS A 199 4.22 6.99 -7.87
N THR A 200 3.18 6.17 -7.78
CA THR A 200 3.28 4.73 -7.67
C THR A 200 2.43 4.07 -8.72
N LYS A 201 2.96 3.04 -9.35
CA LYS A 201 2.22 2.15 -10.23
C LYS A 201 2.58 0.72 -9.90
N ALA A 202 1.60 -0.14 -9.71
CA ALA A 202 1.81 -1.56 -9.41
C ALA A 202 0.85 -2.42 -10.26
N ASP A 203 1.38 -3.53 -10.78
CA ASP A 203 0.56 -4.49 -11.53
C ASP A 203 -0.30 -5.34 -10.60
N ASN A 204 0.23 -5.67 -9.40
CA ASN A 204 -0.50 -6.46 -8.41
C ASN A 204 -0.26 -5.88 -7.02
N ALA A 205 -1.35 -5.60 -6.33
CA ALA A 205 -1.36 -5.25 -4.92
C ALA A 205 -2.35 -6.15 -4.18
N GLY A 206 -1.91 -6.72 -3.07
CA GLY A 206 -2.69 -7.58 -2.19
C GLY A 206 -2.62 -7.09 -0.76
N PHE A 207 -3.74 -7.22 -0.03
CA PHE A 207 -3.83 -6.90 1.39
C PHE A 207 -4.71 -7.92 2.10
N ILE A 208 -4.16 -8.55 3.12
CA ILE A 208 -4.84 -9.54 3.96
C ILE A 208 -4.82 -9.03 5.41
N TYR A 209 -5.96 -9.06 6.07
CA TYR A 209 -6.09 -8.77 7.49
C TYR A 209 -6.93 -9.87 8.15
N THR A 210 -6.45 -10.45 9.26
CA THR A 210 -7.10 -11.56 9.97
C THR A 210 -7.53 -12.70 9.04
N SER A 211 -6.61 -13.09 8.12
CA SER A 211 -6.83 -14.12 7.10
C SER A 211 -7.89 -13.77 6.04
N ILE A 212 -8.47 -12.58 6.06
CA ILE A 212 -9.44 -12.11 5.06
C ILE A 212 -8.73 -11.29 3.99
N PRO A 213 -8.77 -11.68 2.71
CA PRO A 213 -8.19 -10.90 1.62
C PRO A 213 -9.09 -9.72 1.24
N TYR A 214 -8.80 -8.53 1.76
CA TYR A 214 -9.51 -7.29 1.42
C TYR A 214 -9.13 -6.74 0.05
N LEU A 215 -7.89 -6.97 -0.38
CA LEU A 215 -7.42 -6.63 -1.72
C LEU A 215 -6.67 -7.84 -2.28
N ASN A 216 -6.95 -8.23 -3.52
CA ASN A 216 -6.34 -9.40 -4.13
C ASN A 216 -5.98 -9.14 -5.58
N ASN A 217 -4.66 -9.09 -5.87
CA ASN A 217 -4.11 -8.86 -7.20
C ASN A 217 -4.71 -7.63 -7.92
N ALA A 218 -4.90 -6.54 -7.19
CA ALA A 218 -5.41 -5.30 -7.77
C ALA A 218 -4.29 -4.52 -8.45
N LYS A 219 -4.56 -3.94 -9.61
CA LYS A 219 -3.70 -2.90 -10.19
C LYS A 219 -3.87 -1.63 -9.36
N ALA A 220 -2.75 -0.98 -9.03
CA ALA A 220 -2.77 0.25 -8.27
C ALA A 220 -1.97 1.35 -8.97
N GLU A 221 -2.55 2.55 -9.08
CA GLU A 221 -1.86 3.76 -9.51
C GLU A 221 -2.17 4.85 -8.49
N ILE A 222 -1.15 5.49 -7.94
CA ILE A 222 -1.30 6.54 -6.91
C ILE A 222 -0.42 7.72 -7.29
N ASP A 223 -1.03 8.90 -7.39
CA ASP A 223 -0.35 10.18 -7.55
C ASP A 223 -0.74 11.07 -6.37
N ALA A 224 0.24 11.50 -5.59
CA ALA A 224 -0.02 12.20 -4.34
C ALA A 224 1.08 13.20 -3.98
N ASP A 225 0.66 14.32 -3.41
CA ASP A 225 1.52 15.23 -2.67
C ASP A 225 1.39 14.94 -1.19
N VAL A 226 2.52 14.65 -0.53
CA VAL A 226 2.58 14.33 0.90
C VAL A 226 3.46 15.35 1.61
N GLN A 227 2.90 16.15 2.49
CA GLN A 227 3.68 16.99 3.40
C GLN A 227 4.25 16.09 4.51
N ILE A 228 5.56 15.98 4.54
CA ILE A 228 6.33 15.26 5.56
C ILE A 228 6.74 16.26 6.63
N ASP A 229 6.38 16.00 7.88
CA ASP A 229 6.85 16.72 9.06
C ASP A 229 7.62 15.73 9.95
N ASN A 230 8.94 15.72 9.81
CA ASN A 230 9.83 14.83 10.54
C ASN A 230 9.85 15.13 12.04
N THR A 231 9.66 16.40 12.42
CA THR A 231 9.66 16.82 13.83
C THR A 231 8.51 16.20 14.62
N ASN A 232 7.33 16.12 13.98
CA ASN A 232 6.11 15.60 14.59
C ASN A 232 5.75 14.19 14.10
N SER A 233 6.58 13.57 13.24
CA SER A 233 6.31 12.29 12.57
C SER A 233 4.92 12.27 11.92
N LYS A 234 4.54 13.39 11.27
CA LYS A 234 3.22 13.60 10.68
C LYS A 234 3.30 13.68 9.16
N TYR A 235 2.44 12.93 8.52
CA TYR A 235 2.34 12.80 7.07
C TYR A 235 0.95 13.27 6.62
N THR A 236 0.87 14.49 6.07
CA THR A 236 -0.38 15.06 5.58
C THR A 236 -0.43 14.90 4.07
N PHE A 237 -1.46 14.29 3.55
CA PHE A 237 -1.56 13.97 2.14
C PHE A 237 -2.86 14.45 1.51
N LYS A 238 -2.75 14.77 0.22
CA LYS A 238 -3.86 14.96 -0.68
C LYS A 238 -3.52 14.22 -1.97
N THR A 239 -4.34 13.28 -2.34
CA THR A 239 -4.12 12.54 -3.57
C THR A 239 -4.66 13.32 -4.76
N GLU A 240 -3.86 13.40 -5.81
CA GLU A 240 -4.35 13.85 -7.12
C GLU A 240 -5.22 12.74 -7.75
N SER A 241 -4.76 11.48 -7.62
CA SER A 241 -5.56 10.31 -7.98
C SER A 241 -5.10 9.06 -7.24
N ILE A 242 -6.04 8.22 -6.85
CA ILE A 242 -5.84 6.82 -6.50
C ILE A 242 -6.69 5.99 -7.45
N LYS A 243 -6.08 5.03 -8.12
CA LYS A 243 -6.78 4.09 -8.96
C LYS A 243 -6.49 2.66 -8.50
N LEU A 244 -7.52 1.94 -8.13
CA LEU A 244 -7.47 0.52 -7.76
C LEU A 244 -8.32 -0.27 -8.75
N ASN A 245 -7.69 -1.00 -9.66
CA ASN A 245 -8.35 -1.57 -10.83
C ASN A 245 -9.07 -0.47 -11.64
N ASN A 246 -10.38 -0.49 -11.69
CA ASN A 246 -11.18 0.54 -12.35
C ASN A 246 -11.70 1.61 -11.38
N LEU A 247 -11.63 1.34 -10.07
CA LEU A 247 -12.12 2.28 -9.07
C LEU A 247 -11.16 3.47 -8.93
N ASN A 248 -11.69 4.67 -9.14
CA ASN A 248 -10.99 5.91 -8.82
C ASN A 248 -11.42 6.39 -7.43
N LEU A 249 -10.44 6.78 -6.62
CA LEU A 249 -10.64 7.33 -5.29
C LEU A 249 -9.85 8.63 -5.13
N ASN A 250 -10.40 9.56 -4.38
CA ASN A 250 -9.67 10.68 -3.83
C ASN A 250 -9.59 10.48 -2.32
N ALA A 251 -8.42 10.73 -1.76
CA ALA A 251 -8.22 10.69 -0.33
C ALA A 251 -7.40 11.91 0.13
N GLU A 252 -7.75 12.45 1.29
CA GLU A 252 -7.04 13.55 1.93
C GLU A 252 -7.05 13.37 3.43
N GLY A 253 -6.06 13.94 4.10
CA GLY A 253 -5.98 13.89 5.55
C GLY A 253 -4.54 13.75 6.05
N PHE A 254 -4.39 13.21 7.23
CA PHE A 254 -3.08 12.93 7.79
C PHE A 254 -3.02 11.60 8.53
N PHE A 255 -1.78 11.11 8.63
CA PHE A 255 -1.36 10.01 9.48
C PHE A 255 -0.17 10.47 10.30
N GLN A 256 -0.14 10.20 11.60
CA GLN A 256 0.92 10.62 12.51
C GLN A 256 1.33 9.46 13.41
N LEU A 257 2.62 9.18 13.47
CA LEU A 257 3.21 8.27 14.45
C LEU A 257 3.37 9.02 15.77
N VAL A 258 2.65 8.58 16.82
CA VAL A 258 2.79 9.16 18.16
C VAL A 258 3.92 8.44 18.91
N ASN A 259 3.99 7.13 18.71
CA ASN A 259 5.07 6.24 19.15
C ASN A 259 5.03 4.95 18.32
N ASP A 260 5.87 3.97 18.63
CA ASP A 260 6.07 2.75 17.83
C ASP A 260 4.79 1.90 17.63
N SER A 261 3.77 2.10 18.44
CA SER A 261 2.52 1.32 18.39
C SER A 261 1.24 2.14 18.41
N THR A 262 1.37 3.48 18.35
CA THR A 262 0.22 4.40 18.43
C THR A 262 0.24 5.38 17.30
N TYR A 263 -0.88 5.47 16.59
CA TYR A 263 -1.04 6.30 15.40
C TYR A 263 -2.26 7.20 15.54
N ASN A 264 -2.12 8.48 15.21
CA ASN A 264 -3.25 9.38 15.02
C ASN A 264 -3.55 9.55 13.55
N MET A 265 -4.82 9.63 13.21
CA MET A 265 -5.24 9.82 11.82
C MET A 265 -6.53 10.62 11.70
N ASP A 266 -6.67 11.33 10.60
CA ASP A 266 -7.93 11.94 10.12
C ASP A 266 -7.88 11.85 8.60
N ILE A 267 -8.52 10.83 8.05
CA ILE A 267 -8.46 10.48 6.63
C ILE A 267 -9.88 10.46 6.09
N LYS A 268 -10.12 11.20 5.01
CA LYS A 268 -11.38 11.19 4.26
C LYS A 268 -11.14 10.64 2.88
N PHE A 269 -12.09 9.90 2.37
CA PHE A 269 -12.03 9.35 1.02
C PHE A 269 -13.39 9.37 0.33
N LYS A 270 -13.37 9.46 -1.00
CA LYS A 270 -14.58 9.38 -1.83
C LYS A 270 -14.26 8.96 -3.25
N THR A 271 -15.23 8.36 -3.93
CA THR A 271 -15.17 8.13 -5.37
C THR A 271 -15.56 9.40 -6.13
N PRO A 272 -14.77 9.87 -7.10
CA PRO A 272 -15.14 10.99 -7.96
C PRO A 272 -16.15 10.60 -9.05
N SER A 273 -16.18 9.32 -9.45
CA SER A 273 -17.13 8.75 -10.40
C SER A 273 -18.15 7.87 -9.68
N ASN A 274 -19.31 7.70 -10.29
CA ASN A 274 -20.41 6.94 -9.74
C ASN A 274 -20.75 5.70 -10.59
N GLU A 275 -19.78 5.12 -11.31
CA GLU A 275 -20.02 3.92 -12.09
C GLU A 275 -20.00 2.66 -11.21
N PHE A 276 -21.06 1.88 -11.27
CA PHE A 276 -21.18 0.62 -10.53
C PHE A 276 -20.07 -0.39 -10.93
N LYS A 277 -19.64 -0.36 -12.20
CA LYS A 277 -18.53 -1.17 -12.70
C LYS A 277 -17.26 -1.00 -11.88
N ASP A 278 -16.97 0.22 -11.45
CA ASP A 278 -15.75 0.54 -10.73
C ASP A 278 -15.72 -0.14 -9.36
N ILE A 279 -16.86 -0.14 -8.65
CA ILE A 279 -16.99 -0.85 -7.36
C ILE A 279 -16.89 -2.36 -7.56
N LEU A 280 -17.52 -2.92 -8.59
CA LEU A 280 -17.44 -4.35 -8.90
C LEU A 280 -16.00 -4.80 -9.17
N SER A 281 -15.13 -3.91 -9.65
CA SER A 281 -13.73 -4.22 -9.93
C SER A 281 -12.91 -4.57 -8.68
N LEU A 282 -13.39 -4.22 -7.50
CA LEU A 282 -12.74 -4.56 -6.22
C LEU A 282 -13.15 -5.94 -5.69
N ILE A 283 -14.20 -6.55 -6.22
CA ILE A 283 -14.66 -7.86 -5.75
C ILE A 283 -13.75 -8.96 -6.31
N PRO A 284 -12.94 -9.66 -5.48
CA PRO A 284 -11.91 -10.58 -5.98
C PRO A 284 -12.45 -11.75 -6.80
N SER A 285 -13.68 -12.21 -6.50
CA SER A 285 -14.34 -13.29 -7.23
C SER A 285 -14.80 -12.87 -8.63
N ILE A 286 -15.05 -11.56 -8.83
CA ILE A 286 -15.51 -10.99 -10.10
C ILE A 286 -14.32 -10.57 -10.97
N TYR A 287 -13.20 -10.17 -10.38
CA TYR A 287 -12.03 -9.62 -11.09
C TYR A 287 -11.12 -10.68 -11.73
N LYS A 288 -11.61 -11.89 -11.98
CA LYS A 288 -10.81 -12.92 -12.67
C LYS A 288 -11.05 -12.85 -14.17
N LYS A 289 -9.99 -13.08 -14.95
CA LYS A 289 -9.83 -13.24 -16.41
C LYS A 289 -10.83 -12.58 -17.41
N ASP A 290 -12.07 -12.32 -17.02
CA ASP A 290 -13.14 -11.91 -17.91
C ASP A 290 -13.91 -10.65 -17.43
N PHE A 291 -13.30 -9.84 -16.53
CA PHE A 291 -13.95 -8.61 -16.03
C PHE A 291 -14.36 -7.65 -17.17
N ASP A 292 -13.53 -7.55 -18.21
CA ASP A 292 -13.83 -6.70 -19.37
C ASP A 292 -15.05 -7.20 -20.18
N LYS A 293 -15.39 -8.49 -20.04
CA LYS A 293 -16.57 -9.10 -20.70
C LYS A 293 -17.85 -8.97 -19.85
N ILE A 294 -17.76 -8.50 -18.61
CA ILE A 294 -18.93 -8.27 -17.76
C ILE A 294 -19.75 -7.12 -18.36
N LYS A 295 -21.00 -7.39 -18.66
CA LYS A 295 -21.96 -6.33 -18.97
C LYS A 295 -22.45 -5.72 -17.68
N THR A 296 -22.28 -4.42 -17.52
CA THR A 296 -22.66 -3.71 -16.29
C THR A 296 -23.16 -2.32 -16.60
N SER A 297 -24.08 -1.84 -15.76
CA SER A 297 -24.56 -0.46 -15.75
C SER A 297 -25.07 -0.10 -14.35
N GLY A 298 -25.40 1.17 -14.14
CA GLY A 298 -25.85 1.70 -12.88
C GLY A 298 -24.84 2.62 -12.23
N GLN A 299 -25.25 3.21 -11.13
CA GLN A 299 -24.43 4.18 -10.37
C GLN A 299 -24.07 3.60 -9.01
N ALA A 300 -22.89 3.94 -8.53
CA ALA A 300 -22.44 3.62 -7.19
C ALA A 300 -21.62 4.77 -6.62
N ALA A 301 -21.85 5.11 -5.34
CA ALA A 301 -21.06 6.08 -4.60
C ALA A 301 -20.44 5.41 -3.38
N PHE A 302 -19.15 5.62 -3.18
CA PHE A 302 -18.42 5.13 -2.02
C PHE A 302 -17.66 6.28 -1.39
N ASN A 303 -17.90 6.53 -0.10
CA ASN A 303 -17.25 7.59 0.64
C ASN A 303 -17.18 7.26 2.12
N GLY A 304 -16.30 7.94 2.83
CA GLY A 304 -16.19 7.77 4.27
C GLY A 304 -15.02 8.53 4.89
N PHE A 305 -14.84 8.28 6.17
CA PHE A 305 -13.68 8.75 6.92
C PHE A 305 -13.23 7.73 7.96
N VAL A 306 -11.97 7.87 8.38
CA VAL A 306 -11.38 7.22 9.56
C VAL A 306 -10.69 8.31 10.37
N LYS A 307 -11.02 8.45 11.66
CA LYS A 307 -10.53 9.54 12.50
C LYS A 307 -10.30 9.13 13.94
N GLY A 308 -9.15 9.48 14.48
CA GLY A 308 -8.81 9.25 15.89
C GLY A 308 -7.50 8.50 16.05
N THR A 309 -7.35 7.85 17.18
CA THR A 309 -6.15 7.11 17.55
C THR A 309 -6.35 5.61 17.28
N TYR A 310 -5.34 5.00 16.67
CA TYR A 310 -5.19 3.55 16.57
C TYR A 310 -4.08 3.07 17.50
N SER A 311 -4.34 2.07 18.30
CA SER A 311 -3.38 1.35 19.12
C SER A 311 -3.86 -0.08 19.39
N SER A 312 -3.09 -0.88 20.13
CA SER A 312 -3.53 -2.23 20.58
C SER A 312 -4.82 -2.23 21.42
N GLN A 313 -5.20 -1.08 21.97
CA GLN A 313 -6.35 -0.94 22.88
C GLN A 313 -7.45 -0.02 22.35
N GLN A 314 -7.19 0.69 21.24
CA GLN A 314 -8.10 1.69 20.73
C GLN A 314 -8.17 1.64 19.20
N MET A 315 -9.37 1.62 18.66
CA MET A 315 -9.65 1.79 17.24
C MET A 315 -10.07 3.23 16.96
N PRO A 316 -9.75 3.79 15.78
CA PRO A 316 -10.30 5.09 15.39
C PRO A 316 -11.81 4.98 15.13
N ALA A 317 -12.50 6.10 15.25
CA ALA A 317 -13.86 6.25 14.74
C ALA A 317 -13.85 6.12 13.20
N TYR A 318 -14.92 5.57 12.63
CA TYR A 318 -15.09 5.50 11.18
C TYR A 318 -16.56 5.66 10.77
N ASP A 319 -16.75 6.10 9.55
CA ASP A 319 -18.05 6.16 8.88
C ASP A 319 -17.81 5.87 7.39
N VAL A 320 -18.49 4.85 6.86
CA VAL A 320 -18.31 4.38 5.48
C VAL A 320 -19.67 4.15 4.87
N ASN A 321 -19.90 4.75 3.71
CA ASN A 321 -21.15 4.66 2.97
C ASN A 321 -20.91 4.05 1.58
N LEU A 322 -21.76 3.13 1.19
CA LEU A 322 -21.85 2.58 -0.15
C LEU A 322 -23.31 2.61 -0.62
N ASP A 323 -23.55 3.40 -1.66
CA ASP A 323 -24.86 3.49 -2.31
C ASP A 323 -24.77 2.95 -3.73
N VAL A 324 -25.68 2.07 -4.12
CA VAL A 324 -25.84 1.56 -5.48
C VAL A 324 -27.25 1.83 -5.97
N THR A 325 -27.37 2.41 -7.15
CA THR A 325 -28.64 2.73 -7.78
C THR A 325 -28.71 2.18 -9.20
N ASN A 326 -29.81 1.47 -9.50
CA ASN A 326 -30.07 0.86 -10.81
C ASN A 326 -28.89 0.00 -11.31
N GLY A 327 -28.24 -0.71 -10.38
CA GLY A 327 -27.15 -1.60 -10.71
C GLY A 327 -27.61 -2.77 -11.56
N PHE A 328 -26.80 -3.10 -12.55
CA PHE A 328 -26.98 -4.25 -13.42
C PHE A 328 -25.63 -4.90 -13.66
N PHE A 329 -25.56 -6.21 -13.59
CA PHE A 329 -24.42 -6.93 -14.12
C PHE A 329 -24.80 -8.31 -14.66
N GLN A 330 -24.07 -8.74 -15.67
CA GLN A 330 -24.12 -10.09 -16.22
C GLN A 330 -22.70 -10.59 -16.42
N TYR A 331 -22.35 -11.64 -15.71
CA TYR A 331 -21.09 -12.34 -15.88
C TYR A 331 -21.18 -13.31 -17.04
N PRO A 332 -20.13 -13.50 -17.87
CA PRO A 332 -20.18 -14.37 -19.05
C PRO A 332 -20.63 -15.80 -18.77
N ASP A 333 -20.22 -16.34 -17.62
CA ASP A 333 -20.53 -17.72 -17.20
C ASP A 333 -21.82 -17.85 -16.41
N LEU A 334 -22.55 -16.74 -16.21
CA LEU A 334 -23.85 -16.75 -15.57
C LEU A 334 -24.96 -16.72 -16.64
N PRO A 335 -25.88 -17.70 -16.61
CA PRO A 335 -26.95 -17.78 -17.60
C PRO A 335 -27.91 -16.59 -17.53
N LYS A 336 -27.99 -15.91 -16.39
CA LYS A 336 -28.94 -14.84 -16.12
C LYS A 336 -28.28 -13.63 -15.48
N PRO A 337 -28.70 -12.39 -15.85
CA PRO A 337 -28.21 -11.18 -15.23
C PRO A 337 -28.80 -10.96 -13.84
N VAL A 338 -28.09 -10.19 -13.00
CA VAL A 338 -28.66 -9.53 -11.82
C VAL A 338 -28.99 -8.08 -12.20
N LYS A 339 -30.22 -7.68 -11.98
CA LYS A 339 -30.77 -6.38 -12.39
C LYS A 339 -31.31 -5.61 -11.20
N ASN A 340 -31.63 -4.35 -11.45
CA ASN A 340 -32.32 -3.48 -10.50
C ASN A 340 -31.65 -3.42 -9.14
N ILE A 341 -30.34 -3.58 -9.10
CA ILE A 341 -29.59 -3.60 -7.85
C ILE A 341 -29.70 -2.23 -7.19
N GLN A 342 -30.25 -2.20 -5.99
CA GLN A 342 -30.30 -1.02 -5.14
C GLN A 342 -29.78 -1.39 -3.76
N LEU A 343 -28.69 -0.73 -3.34
CA LEU A 343 -28.08 -0.95 -2.04
C LEU A 343 -27.86 0.40 -1.37
N ALA A 344 -28.14 0.47 -0.08
CA ALA A 344 -27.70 1.54 0.78
C ALA A 344 -27.11 0.88 2.03
N ILE A 345 -25.79 0.94 2.12
CA ILE A 345 -24.98 0.33 3.18
C ILE A 345 -24.24 1.42 3.92
N HIS A 346 -24.41 1.45 5.24
CA HIS A 346 -23.72 2.34 6.14
C HIS A 346 -23.02 1.52 7.24
N ALA A 347 -21.70 1.65 7.34
CA ALA A 347 -20.91 1.05 8.40
C ALA A 347 -20.24 2.15 9.22
N SER A 348 -20.46 2.19 10.52
CA SER A 348 -19.93 3.25 11.38
C SER A 348 -19.50 2.76 12.75
N ASN A 349 -18.57 3.49 13.33
CA ASN A 349 -18.18 3.40 14.73
C ASN A 349 -17.83 4.80 15.22
N PRO A 350 -18.64 5.43 16.09
CA PRO A 350 -18.49 6.84 16.39
C PRO A 350 -17.33 7.17 17.36
N ASP A 351 -16.84 6.20 18.12
CA ASP A 351 -15.89 6.43 19.22
C ASP A 351 -14.73 5.41 19.28
N GLY A 352 -14.66 4.50 18.32
CA GLY A 352 -13.62 3.48 18.25
C GLY A 352 -13.79 2.31 19.23
N LYS A 353 -14.87 2.25 20.01
CA LYS A 353 -15.15 1.09 20.84
C LYS A 353 -15.77 0.00 19.98
N PRO A 354 -15.20 -1.22 19.92
CA PRO A 354 -15.69 -2.26 19.03
C PRO A 354 -17.19 -2.55 19.16
N ASP A 355 -17.73 -2.50 20.39
CA ASP A 355 -19.14 -2.76 20.63
C ASP A 355 -20.09 -1.65 20.14
N ASN A 356 -19.57 -0.46 19.80
CA ASN A 356 -20.35 0.62 19.22
C ASN A 356 -20.34 0.60 17.68
N ALA A 357 -19.75 -0.44 17.09
CA ALA A 357 -19.82 -0.63 15.65
C ALA A 357 -21.25 -0.97 15.20
N VAL A 358 -21.65 -0.36 14.09
CA VAL A 358 -22.95 -0.53 13.46
C VAL A 358 -22.76 -0.84 11.99
N VAL A 359 -23.49 -1.82 11.48
CA VAL A 359 -23.67 -2.06 10.05
C VAL A 359 -25.16 -1.98 9.74
N ASP A 360 -25.54 -1.04 8.89
CA ASP A 360 -26.93 -0.82 8.47
C ASP A 360 -27.03 -0.98 6.94
N ILE A 361 -27.76 -2.00 6.50
CA ILE A 361 -28.25 -2.15 5.13
C ILE A 361 -29.70 -1.69 5.14
N SER A 362 -29.90 -0.38 5.06
CA SER A 362 -31.25 0.23 5.11
C SER A 362 -32.07 -0.09 3.87
N LYS A 363 -31.43 -0.40 2.74
CA LYS A 363 -32.04 -0.83 1.50
C LYS A 363 -31.17 -1.89 0.82
N GLY A 364 -31.75 -3.02 0.55
CA GLY A 364 -31.18 -4.07 -0.29
C GLY A 364 -32.27 -4.58 -1.24
N HIS A 365 -32.06 -4.45 -2.55
CA HIS A 365 -32.95 -4.94 -3.59
C HIS A 365 -32.13 -5.47 -4.77
N ILE A 366 -32.46 -6.67 -5.20
CA ILE A 366 -31.91 -7.28 -6.42
C ILE A 366 -33.02 -8.00 -7.17
N GLU A 367 -32.90 -8.08 -8.47
CA GLU A 367 -33.75 -8.93 -9.29
C GLU A 367 -32.90 -9.97 -10.04
N MET A 368 -33.26 -11.23 -9.85
CA MET A 368 -32.70 -12.36 -10.58
C MET A 368 -33.83 -13.08 -11.27
N ASP A 369 -33.71 -13.27 -12.57
CA ASP A 369 -34.76 -13.96 -13.36
C ASP A 369 -36.13 -13.27 -13.33
N ASN A 370 -36.19 -11.95 -13.19
CA ASN A 370 -37.35 -11.11 -12.93
C ASN A 370 -38.06 -11.40 -11.57
N GLU A 371 -37.43 -12.19 -10.71
CA GLU A 371 -37.89 -12.39 -9.35
C GLU A 371 -37.16 -11.40 -8.42
N PRO A 372 -37.90 -10.56 -7.68
CA PRO A 372 -37.30 -9.63 -6.75
C PRO A 372 -36.87 -10.34 -5.47
N PHE A 373 -35.76 -9.86 -4.89
CA PHE A 373 -35.31 -10.22 -3.56
C PHE A 373 -34.96 -8.96 -2.80
N ASP A 374 -35.71 -8.65 -1.77
CA ASP A 374 -35.58 -7.50 -0.89
C ASP A 374 -34.97 -7.92 0.44
N PHE A 375 -34.05 -7.14 0.97
CA PHE A 375 -33.46 -7.40 2.27
C PHE A 375 -33.06 -6.12 2.99
N LYS A 376 -33.07 -6.20 4.32
CA LYS A 376 -32.53 -5.17 5.22
C LYS A 376 -31.79 -5.84 6.35
N LEU A 377 -30.77 -5.15 6.89
CA LEU A 377 -30.01 -5.62 8.03
C LEU A 377 -29.54 -4.43 8.85
N LEU A 378 -29.89 -4.39 10.12
CA LEU A 378 -29.23 -3.58 11.13
C LEU A 378 -28.51 -4.52 12.09
N PHE A 379 -27.19 -4.43 12.15
CA PHE A 379 -26.35 -5.17 13.09
C PHE A 379 -25.57 -4.21 13.96
N LYS A 380 -25.64 -4.36 15.27
CA LYS A 380 -24.95 -3.51 16.24
C LYS A 380 -24.56 -4.29 17.49
N ASN A 381 -23.66 -3.71 18.29
CA ASN A 381 -23.11 -4.28 19.52
C ASN A 381 -22.50 -5.68 19.29
N PRO A 382 -21.46 -5.78 18.38
CA PRO A 382 -20.95 -7.07 17.92
C PRO A 382 -20.22 -7.89 19.01
N GLU A 383 -19.77 -7.26 20.07
CA GLU A 383 -19.05 -7.96 21.15
C GLU A 383 -19.99 -8.42 22.27
N THR A 384 -21.03 -7.66 22.58
CA THR A 384 -21.91 -7.94 23.70
C THR A 384 -23.18 -8.66 23.28
N ILE A 385 -24.22 -7.90 22.95
CA ILE A 385 -25.55 -8.47 22.72
C ILE A 385 -25.77 -8.97 21.29
N LYS A 386 -24.94 -8.54 20.33
CA LYS A 386 -25.05 -8.89 18.89
C LYS A 386 -26.48 -8.66 18.39
N TYR A 387 -26.93 -7.40 18.50
CA TYR A 387 -28.29 -7.05 18.11
C TYR A 387 -28.44 -7.10 16.59
N ILE A 388 -29.50 -7.78 16.14
CA ILE A 388 -29.89 -7.88 14.74
C ILE A 388 -31.32 -7.38 14.55
N ASP A 389 -31.58 -6.65 13.46
CA ASP A 389 -32.94 -6.39 12.92
C ASP A 389 -32.83 -6.63 11.41
N ALA A 390 -33.33 -7.78 10.95
CA ALA A 390 -33.14 -8.24 9.59
C ALA A 390 -34.47 -8.70 8.97
N VAL A 391 -34.63 -8.41 7.70
CA VAL A 391 -35.74 -8.86 6.87
C VAL A 391 -35.20 -9.38 5.56
N ALA A 392 -35.74 -10.50 5.07
CA ALA A 392 -35.44 -11.00 3.74
C ALA A 392 -36.72 -11.51 3.09
N LYS A 393 -37.02 -11.00 1.89
CA LYS A 393 -38.27 -11.33 1.18
C LYS A 393 -38.01 -11.49 -0.32
N GLY A 394 -38.45 -12.60 -0.88
CA GLY A 394 -38.35 -12.86 -2.30
C GLY A 394 -37.88 -14.26 -2.63
N LYS A 395 -37.47 -14.45 -3.88
CA LYS A 395 -36.90 -15.70 -4.36
C LYS A 395 -35.45 -15.53 -4.74
N LEU A 396 -34.62 -16.50 -4.37
CA LEU A 396 -33.20 -16.51 -4.64
C LEU A 396 -32.72 -17.90 -5.06
N ASP A 397 -32.05 -17.98 -6.23
CA ASP A 397 -31.40 -19.19 -6.66
C ASP A 397 -29.98 -19.26 -6.02
N LEU A 398 -29.85 -20.17 -5.05
CA LEU A 398 -28.62 -20.33 -4.29
C LEU A 398 -27.44 -20.81 -5.14
N ALA A 399 -27.67 -21.57 -6.22
CA ALA A 399 -26.63 -22.00 -7.13
C ALA A 399 -25.96 -20.79 -7.83
N ASN A 400 -26.70 -19.71 -8.04
CA ASN A 400 -26.16 -18.46 -8.58
C ASN A 400 -25.43 -17.64 -7.51
N VAL A 401 -25.91 -17.62 -6.26
CA VAL A 401 -25.25 -16.90 -5.15
C VAL A 401 -23.82 -17.42 -4.91
N GLY A 402 -23.62 -18.73 -4.89
CA GLY A 402 -22.32 -19.35 -4.69
C GLY A 402 -21.27 -19.00 -5.74
N LYS A 403 -21.67 -18.47 -6.91
CA LYS A 403 -20.78 -17.97 -7.95
C LYS A 403 -20.24 -16.55 -7.67
N PHE A 404 -20.94 -15.78 -6.83
CA PHE A 404 -20.57 -14.40 -6.49
C PHE A 404 -19.84 -14.27 -5.15
N ALA A 405 -20.11 -15.17 -4.21
CA ALA A 405 -19.51 -15.17 -2.90
C ALA A 405 -18.61 -16.40 -2.72
N LYS A 406 -17.34 -16.20 -2.41
CA LYS A 406 -16.49 -17.30 -1.98
C LYS A 406 -16.87 -17.67 -0.55
N LEU A 407 -17.58 -18.78 -0.44
CA LEU A 407 -18.00 -19.31 0.86
C LEU A 407 -16.84 -20.00 1.56
N PRO A 408 -16.81 -20.00 2.91
CA PRO A 408 -15.78 -20.71 3.66
C PRO A 408 -15.78 -22.21 3.34
N GLY A 409 -14.61 -22.77 3.12
CA GLY A 409 -14.43 -24.18 2.78
C GLY A 409 -14.98 -24.54 1.38
N ASP A 410 -15.35 -25.81 1.20
CA ASP A 410 -15.93 -26.36 -0.04
C ASP A 410 -17.48 -26.26 -0.06
N THR A 411 -18.05 -25.28 0.62
CA THR A 411 -19.50 -25.09 0.70
C THR A 411 -20.10 -24.83 -0.68
N LYS A 412 -20.94 -25.73 -1.15
CA LYS A 412 -21.73 -25.56 -2.37
C LYS A 412 -23.16 -25.19 -1.98
N LEU A 413 -23.65 -24.09 -2.55
CA LEU A 413 -25.05 -23.71 -2.45
C LEU A 413 -25.77 -24.21 -3.69
N ALA A 414 -26.93 -24.83 -3.50
CA ALA A 414 -27.83 -25.24 -4.56
C ALA A 414 -29.28 -25.11 -4.08
N GLY A 415 -30.22 -25.05 -5.02
CA GLY A 415 -31.62 -24.96 -4.75
C GLY A 415 -32.21 -23.55 -4.87
N LEU A 416 -33.53 -23.50 -4.99
CA LEU A 416 -34.32 -22.27 -5.02
C LEU A 416 -34.86 -21.99 -3.63
N VAL A 417 -34.54 -20.81 -3.09
CA VAL A 417 -35.07 -20.35 -1.79
C VAL A 417 -36.18 -19.35 -2.03
N TRP A 418 -37.31 -19.58 -1.42
CA TRP A 418 -38.39 -18.61 -1.26
C TRP A 418 -38.43 -18.19 0.19
N ALA A 419 -38.15 -16.94 0.47
CA ALA A 419 -38.11 -16.37 1.81
C ALA A 419 -39.13 -15.24 1.98
N ASP A 420 -39.80 -15.20 3.12
CA ASP A 420 -40.49 -14.04 3.70
C ASP A 420 -40.25 -14.14 5.20
N VAL A 421 -39.05 -13.71 5.64
CA VAL A 421 -38.56 -13.94 7.00
C VAL A 421 -38.08 -12.66 7.64
N PHE A 422 -38.19 -12.60 8.96
CA PHE A 422 -37.58 -11.55 9.77
C PHE A 422 -36.93 -12.12 11.02
N ALA A 423 -35.95 -11.39 11.55
CA ALA A 423 -35.33 -11.67 12.84
C ALA A 423 -34.99 -10.34 13.50
N LYS A 424 -35.36 -10.17 14.78
CA LYS A 424 -35.17 -8.95 15.54
C LYS A 424 -34.87 -9.23 16.99
N GLY A 425 -33.79 -8.65 17.52
CA GLY A 425 -33.42 -8.74 18.93
C GLY A 425 -31.95 -9.04 19.14
N ALA A 426 -31.58 -9.28 20.38
CA ALA A 426 -30.24 -9.63 20.76
C ALA A 426 -29.99 -11.14 20.54
N MET A 427 -28.99 -11.50 19.72
CA MET A 427 -28.64 -12.91 19.48
C MET A 427 -28.18 -13.62 20.76
N ALA A 428 -27.59 -12.88 21.72
CA ALA A 428 -27.27 -13.42 23.04
C ALA A 428 -28.48 -13.99 23.79
N ALA A 429 -29.67 -13.48 23.51
CA ALA A 429 -30.91 -13.99 24.09
C ALA A 429 -31.24 -15.44 23.66
N LEU A 430 -30.84 -15.81 22.43
CA LEU A 430 -31.04 -17.19 21.94
C LEU A 430 -30.16 -18.20 22.69
N GLN A 431 -28.93 -17.79 23.08
CA GLN A 431 -27.99 -18.66 23.79
C GLN A 431 -28.36 -18.82 25.26
N ASN A 432 -28.83 -17.75 25.90
CA ASN A 432 -29.10 -17.70 27.33
C ASN A 432 -30.55 -17.89 27.70
N GLN A 433 -31.47 -18.05 26.71
CA GLN A 433 -32.90 -18.09 26.87
C GLN A 433 -33.48 -16.88 27.67
N GLN A 434 -32.78 -15.75 27.61
CA GLN A 434 -33.16 -14.52 28.33
C GLN A 434 -33.09 -13.33 27.36
N GLY A 435 -34.11 -12.52 27.31
CA GLY A 435 -34.24 -11.31 26.53
C GLY A 435 -35.17 -11.42 25.35
N ASP A 436 -35.32 -10.30 24.62
CA ASP A 436 -36.26 -10.19 23.52
C ASP A 436 -35.59 -10.54 22.20
N PHE A 437 -35.87 -11.73 21.70
CA PHE A 437 -35.57 -12.11 20.32
C PHE A 437 -36.81 -12.67 19.66
N THR A 438 -37.19 -12.06 18.55
CA THR A 438 -38.33 -12.47 17.76
C THR A 438 -37.87 -12.80 16.35
N ALA A 439 -38.25 -13.97 15.86
CA ALA A 439 -38.05 -14.36 14.48
C ALA A 439 -39.30 -15.05 13.97
N GLY A 440 -39.56 -14.89 12.70
CA GLY A 440 -40.74 -15.52 12.09
C GLY A 440 -40.72 -15.40 10.59
N GLY A 441 -41.72 -16.00 9.97
CA GLY A 441 -41.88 -15.94 8.55
C GLY A 441 -41.99 -17.33 7.90
N PHE A 442 -41.75 -17.35 6.61
CA PHE A 442 -41.83 -18.53 5.76
C PHE A 442 -40.53 -18.72 5.01
N LEU A 443 -40.01 -19.92 5.01
CA LEU A 443 -38.84 -20.32 4.24
C LEU A 443 -39.11 -21.64 3.55
N ASP A 444 -39.08 -21.66 2.23
CA ASP A 444 -39.22 -22.86 1.41
C ASP A 444 -37.92 -23.02 0.56
N ILE A 445 -37.33 -24.18 0.62
CA ILE A 445 -36.12 -24.53 -0.12
C ILE A 445 -36.44 -25.72 -1.01
N LYS A 446 -36.32 -25.55 -2.30
CA LYS A 446 -36.54 -26.61 -3.31
C LYS A 446 -35.23 -26.88 -4.03
N ASP A 447 -34.92 -28.17 -4.14
CA ASP A 447 -33.75 -28.67 -4.90
C ASP A 447 -33.91 -28.44 -6.42
#